data_e1b99940e76476afb64bbd1246e76325
#
_entry.id   e1b99940e76476afb64bbd1246e76325
#
_cell.length_a   1.000
_cell.length_b   1.000
_cell.length_c   1.000
_cell.angle_alpha   90.00
_cell.angle_beta   90.00
_cell.angle_gamma   90.00
#
_symmetry.space_group_name_H-M   'P 1'
#
loop_
_entity.id
_entity.type
_entity.pdbx_description
1 polymer ?
#
loop_
_entity_poly.entity_id
_entity_poly.type
_entity_poly.pdbx_seq_one_letter_code
_entity_poly.pdbx_strand_id
1 'polypeptide(L)'
;MNIEDVLKLVRPNILGLEAYSTARDDCGSNQPEIFLDANENPYNNGINRYPDPHQKALKAKVAEIKGISADSLFIGNGSDEAIDLVYRVFCVPGASNAVSIAPSYGMYEVAAAMNDIEFRKDEAGFLNGHRGDAFRGGLQDKADVHLLAEQPDRKLVPGGADRGYS
;
A
#
# COMPACT_ATOMS: atom_id res chain seq x y z
N MET A 1 -15.47 -2.50 -9.37
CA MET A 1 -14.31 -3.12 -10.03
C MET A 1 -14.14 -4.49 -9.39
N ASN A 2 -14.17 -5.57 -10.17
CA ASN A 2 -13.92 -6.92 -9.64
C ASN A 2 -12.41 -7.22 -9.64
N ILE A 3 -12.02 -8.35 -9.05
CA ILE A 3 -10.60 -8.73 -8.94
C ILE A 3 -9.93 -8.94 -10.31
N GLU A 4 -10.68 -9.45 -11.29
CA GLU A 4 -10.17 -9.68 -12.65
C GLU A 4 -9.82 -8.36 -13.36
N ASP A 5 -10.58 -7.30 -13.10
CA ASP A 5 -10.29 -5.97 -13.66
C ASP A 5 -9.02 -5.38 -13.02
N VAL A 6 -8.81 -5.62 -11.72
CA VAL A 6 -7.57 -5.19 -11.04
C VAL A 6 -6.36 -5.95 -11.59
N LEU A 7 -6.48 -7.26 -11.78
CA LEU A 7 -5.38 -8.08 -12.29
C LEU A 7 -4.92 -7.66 -13.70
N LYS A 8 -5.81 -7.12 -14.52
CA LYS A 8 -5.45 -6.57 -15.86
C LYS A 8 -4.57 -5.32 -15.77
N LEU A 9 -4.62 -4.60 -14.65
CA LEU A 9 -3.79 -3.41 -14.41
C LEU A 9 -2.41 -3.75 -13.86
N VAL A 10 -2.22 -4.97 -13.35
CA VAL A 10 -0.94 -5.41 -12.79
C VAL A 10 0.09 -5.58 -13.89
N ARG A 11 1.30 -5.10 -13.67
CA ARG A 11 2.42 -5.28 -14.59
C ARG A 11 2.65 -6.78 -14.89
N PRO A 12 2.87 -7.18 -16.15
CA PRO A 12 3.00 -8.60 -16.51
C PRO A 12 4.11 -9.35 -15.77
N ASN A 13 5.23 -8.68 -15.50
CA ASN A 13 6.33 -9.26 -14.74
C ASN A 13 5.99 -9.46 -13.25
N ILE A 14 5.10 -8.67 -12.69
CA ILE A 14 4.62 -8.83 -11.30
C ILE A 14 3.57 -9.92 -11.24
N LEU A 15 2.66 -9.95 -12.21
CA LEU A 15 1.61 -10.97 -12.29
C LEU A 15 2.18 -12.39 -12.41
N GLY A 16 3.34 -12.53 -13.04
CA GLY A 16 4.05 -13.80 -13.21
C GLY A 16 4.99 -14.18 -12.07
N LEU A 17 5.08 -13.39 -10.99
CA LEU A 17 5.92 -13.73 -9.84
C LEU A 17 5.28 -14.85 -9.00
N GLU A 18 6.08 -15.85 -8.67
CA GLU A 18 5.74 -16.80 -7.64
C GLU A 18 6.02 -16.18 -6.26
N ALA A 19 5.05 -16.29 -5.35
CA ALA A 19 5.22 -15.83 -3.99
C ALA A 19 6.32 -16.64 -3.29
N TYR A 20 7.19 -15.97 -2.55
CA TYR A 20 8.17 -16.66 -1.72
C TYR A 20 7.45 -17.43 -0.60
N SER A 21 7.68 -18.74 -0.52
CA SER A 21 7.23 -19.59 0.56
C SER A 21 8.31 -19.70 1.63
N THR A 22 7.93 -19.55 2.89
CA THR A 22 8.85 -19.80 4.00
C THR A 22 8.82 -21.28 4.38
N ALA A 23 9.92 -21.81 4.93
CA ALA A 23 9.95 -23.18 5.44
C ALA A 23 8.84 -23.46 6.48
N ARG A 24 8.40 -22.40 7.16
CA ARG A 24 7.32 -22.48 8.15
C ARG A 24 5.94 -22.58 7.50
N ASP A 25 5.74 -22.01 6.32
CA ASP A 25 4.51 -22.18 5.52
C ASP A 25 4.38 -23.63 5.04
N ASP A 26 5.51 -24.29 4.74
CA ASP A 26 5.56 -25.66 4.24
C ASP A 26 5.28 -26.70 5.35
N CYS A 27 5.48 -26.34 6.63
CA CYS A 27 5.19 -27.25 7.78
C CYS A 27 3.68 -27.45 8.04
N GLY A 28 2.80 -26.66 7.45
CA GLY A 28 1.35 -26.79 7.61
C GLY A 28 0.87 -26.57 9.06
N SER A 29 -0.19 -27.29 9.45
CA SER A 29 -0.79 -27.20 10.79
C SER A 29 -0.02 -27.97 11.88
N ASN A 30 0.88 -28.88 11.50
CA ASN A 30 1.72 -29.62 12.43
C ASN A 30 2.89 -28.73 12.86
N GLN A 31 2.73 -28.03 13.99
CA GLN A 31 3.83 -27.25 14.57
C GLN A 31 4.92 -28.21 15.06
N PRO A 32 6.16 -28.12 14.55
CA PRO A 32 7.25 -28.95 15.06
C PRO A 32 7.58 -28.56 16.50
N GLU A 33 7.95 -29.54 17.33
CA GLU A 33 8.39 -29.28 18.71
C GLU A 33 9.75 -28.58 18.74
N ILE A 34 10.57 -28.78 17.72
CA ILE A 34 11.90 -28.19 17.57
C ILE A 34 11.99 -27.51 16.20
N PHE A 35 12.22 -26.21 16.20
CA PHE A 35 12.38 -25.41 14.99
C PHE A 35 13.87 -25.39 14.58
N LEU A 36 14.17 -25.96 13.40
CA LEU A 36 15.50 -25.95 12.77
C LEU A 36 15.44 -25.33 11.36
N ASP A 37 14.38 -24.63 11.06
CA ASP A 37 14.02 -24.09 9.75
C ASP A 37 14.64 -22.72 9.46
N ALA A 38 15.10 -22.03 10.50
CA ALA A 38 15.62 -20.66 10.39
C ALA A 38 16.76 -20.39 11.38
N ASN A 39 17.57 -19.36 11.08
CA ASN A 39 18.64 -18.91 11.94
C ASN A 39 18.09 -18.05 13.07
N GLU A 40 17.46 -18.66 14.06
CA GLU A 40 16.83 -18.03 15.20
C GLU A 40 17.58 -18.30 16.50
N ASN A 41 17.47 -17.37 17.46
CA ASN A 41 18.02 -17.61 18.78
C ASN A 41 17.23 -18.72 19.52
N PRO A 42 17.85 -19.82 19.97
CA PRO A 42 17.13 -20.91 20.63
C PRO A 42 16.62 -20.53 22.03
N TYR A 43 17.18 -19.48 22.63
CA TYR A 43 16.78 -19.05 23.97
C TYR A 43 15.56 -18.15 23.91
N ASN A 44 14.46 -18.59 24.52
CA ASN A 44 13.21 -17.85 24.53
C ASN A 44 13.30 -16.59 25.39
N ASN A 45 13.22 -15.43 24.74
CA ASN A 45 13.16 -14.12 25.38
C ASN A 45 11.92 -13.30 24.93
N GLY A 46 10.94 -13.95 24.29
CA GLY A 46 9.71 -13.34 23.78
C GLY A 46 9.83 -12.69 22.40
N ILE A 47 11.04 -12.46 21.91
CA ILE A 47 11.33 -11.84 20.59
C ILE A 47 12.44 -12.59 19.83
N ASN A 48 12.66 -13.84 20.17
CA ASN A 48 13.73 -14.68 19.61
C ASN A 48 13.34 -15.37 18.29
N ARG A 49 12.10 -15.28 17.88
CA ARG A 49 11.57 -15.88 16.66
C ARG A 49 11.30 -14.84 15.60
N TYR A 50 11.44 -15.21 14.32
CA TYR A 50 10.97 -14.37 13.24
C TYR A 50 9.46 -14.14 13.35
N PRO A 51 8.99 -12.92 13.08
CA PRO A 51 7.57 -12.64 13.05
C PRO A 51 6.88 -13.42 11.92
N ASP A 52 5.59 -13.66 12.06
CA ASP A 52 4.75 -14.22 11.00
C ASP A 52 4.76 -13.27 9.77
N PRO A 53 5.30 -13.68 8.60
CA PRO A 53 5.38 -12.83 7.43
C PRO A 53 4.00 -12.45 6.86
N HIS A 54 2.98 -13.23 7.18
CA HIS A 54 1.60 -12.97 6.76
C HIS A 54 0.80 -12.15 7.77
N GLN A 55 1.35 -11.87 8.96
CA GLN A 55 0.73 -11.12 10.07
C GLN A 55 -0.70 -11.59 10.39
N LYS A 56 -0.95 -12.90 10.34
CA LYS A 56 -2.29 -13.51 10.42
C LYS A 56 -3.08 -13.04 11.65
N ALA A 57 -2.46 -13.07 12.83
CA ALA A 57 -3.11 -12.66 14.07
C ALA A 57 -3.46 -11.15 14.09
N LEU A 58 -2.55 -10.30 13.59
CA LEU A 58 -2.77 -8.87 13.51
C LEU A 58 -3.86 -8.53 12.48
N LYS A 59 -3.79 -9.13 11.29
CA LYS A 59 -4.81 -8.96 10.24
C LYS A 59 -6.19 -9.39 10.73
N ALA A 60 -6.29 -10.52 11.42
CA ALA A 60 -7.56 -10.99 11.98
C ALA A 60 -8.16 -9.95 12.96
N LYS A 61 -7.32 -9.37 13.83
CA LYS A 61 -7.79 -8.36 14.79
C LYS A 61 -8.21 -7.05 14.12
N VAL A 62 -7.46 -6.58 13.13
CA VAL A 62 -7.82 -5.39 12.35
C VAL A 62 -9.10 -5.63 11.54
N ALA A 63 -9.24 -6.79 10.93
CA ALA A 63 -10.42 -7.20 10.17
C ALA A 63 -11.68 -7.16 11.04
N GLU A 64 -11.61 -7.73 12.27
CA GLU A 64 -12.68 -7.69 13.25
C GLU A 64 -13.10 -6.25 13.58
N ILE A 65 -12.14 -5.37 13.89
CA ILE A 65 -12.41 -3.98 14.27
C ILE A 65 -12.99 -3.18 13.08
N LYS A 66 -12.53 -3.44 11.87
CA LYS A 66 -12.95 -2.71 10.66
C LYS A 66 -14.16 -3.31 9.97
N GLY A 67 -14.59 -4.52 10.32
CA GLY A 67 -15.70 -5.22 9.69
C GLY A 67 -15.41 -5.61 8.23
N ILE A 68 -14.17 -5.94 7.89
CA ILE A 68 -13.73 -6.33 6.54
C ILE A 68 -13.00 -7.66 6.56
N SER A 69 -12.78 -8.29 5.38
CA SER A 69 -11.99 -9.51 5.30
C SER A 69 -10.50 -9.25 5.62
N ALA A 70 -9.86 -10.19 6.32
CA ALA A 70 -8.41 -10.16 6.54
C ALA A 70 -7.62 -10.20 5.23
N ASP A 71 -8.14 -10.86 4.19
CA ASP A 71 -7.52 -10.93 2.87
C ASP A 71 -7.56 -9.59 2.11
N SER A 72 -8.39 -8.65 2.57
CA SER A 72 -8.45 -7.30 2.03
C SER A 72 -7.50 -6.33 2.73
N LEU A 73 -6.64 -6.83 3.61
CA LEU A 73 -5.71 -6.02 4.40
C LEU A 73 -4.26 -6.21 3.94
N PHE A 74 -3.63 -5.10 3.65
CA PHE A 74 -2.17 -4.98 3.60
C PHE A 74 -1.71 -4.21 4.85
N ILE A 75 -0.73 -4.76 5.57
CA ILE A 75 -0.12 -4.13 6.75
C ILE A 75 1.36 -3.90 6.44
N GLY A 76 1.75 -2.64 6.38
CA GLY A 76 3.10 -2.20 6.08
C GLY A 76 3.65 -1.20 7.09
N ASN A 77 4.86 -0.72 6.85
CA ASN A 77 5.55 0.26 7.68
C ASN A 77 5.14 1.69 7.27
N GLY A 78 3.91 2.07 7.61
CA GLY A 78 3.32 3.34 7.25
C GLY A 78 2.74 3.35 5.83
N SER A 79 2.17 4.50 5.45
CA SER A 79 1.57 4.69 4.12
C SER A 79 2.60 4.73 2.99
N ASP A 80 3.83 5.12 3.29
CA ASP A 80 4.89 5.30 2.28
C ASP A 80 5.26 3.97 1.61
N GLU A 81 5.32 2.87 2.39
CA GLU A 81 5.52 1.53 1.84
C GLU A 81 4.37 1.11 0.93
N ALA A 82 3.13 1.39 1.34
CA ALA A 82 1.96 1.08 0.52
C ALA A 82 1.94 1.88 -0.78
N ILE A 83 2.29 3.18 -0.73
CA ILE A 83 2.37 4.07 -1.90
C ILE A 83 3.43 3.54 -2.88
N ASP A 84 4.63 3.22 -2.39
CA ASP A 84 5.72 2.70 -3.22
C ASP A 84 5.33 1.36 -3.88
N LEU A 85 4.71 0.45 -3.13
CA LEU A 85 4.23 -0.81 -3.68
C LEU A 85 3.16 -0.64 -4.77
N VAL A 86 2.24 0.31 -4.63
CA VAL A 86 1.26 0.61 -5.68
C VAL A 86 1.95 1.00 -6.97
N TYR A 87 2.94 1.89 -6.93
CA TYR A 87 3.72 2.22 -8.12
C TYR A 87 4.42 1.01 -8.72
N ARG A 88 5.09 0.21 -7.91
CA ARG A 88 5.81 -0.99 -8.37
C ARG A 88 4.91 -2.04 -8.99
N VAL A 89 3.69 -2.18 -8.49
CA VAL A 89 2.74 -3.20 -8.97
C VAL A 89 2.06 -2.77 -10.26
N PHE A 90 1.65 -1.51 -10.37
CA PHE A 90 0.76 -1.06 -11.42
C PHE A 90 1.42 -0.16 -12.48
N CYS A 91 2.50 0.52 -12.15
CA CYS A 91 3.12 1.49 -13.06
C CYS A 91 4.38 0.95 -13.72
N VAL A 92 4.48 1.09 -15.03
CA VAL A 92 5.68 0.75 -15.80
C VAL A 92 6.64 1.96 -15.79
N PRO A 93 7.87 1.82 -15.24
CA PRO A 93 8.85 2.90 -15.22
C PRO A 93 9.09 3.51 -16.60
N GLY A 94 9.20 4.82 -16.67
CA GLY A 94 9.41 5.58 -17.90
C GLY A 94 8.25 5.57 -18.91
N ALA A 95 7.12 4.91 -18.57
CA ALA A 95 5.99 4.77 -19.50
C ALA A 95 4.63 5.10 -18.89
N SER A 96 4.47 4.90 -17.59
CA SER A 96 3.21 5.21 -16.87
C SER A 96 3.26 6.61 -16.26
N ASN A 97 2.09 7.12 -15.92
CA ASN A 97 1.95 8.33 -15.13
C ASN A 97 1.02 8.11 -13.93
N ALA A 98 1.15 8.96 -12.92
CA ALA A 98 0.27 9.02 -11.78
C ALA A 98 -0.34 10.41 -11.65
N VAL A 99 -1.60 10.46 -11.28
CA VAL A 99 -2.34 11.72 -11.09
C VAL A 99 -2.76 11.84 -9.64
N SER A 100 -2.54 13.00 -9.04
CA SER A 100 -3.02 13.32 -7.69
C SER A 100 -3.63 14.71 -7.65
N ILE A 101 -4.59 14.91 -6.75
CA ILE A 101 -5.12 16.23 -6.44
C ILE A 101 -4.04 17.07 -5.73
N ALA A 102 -4.07 18.38 -5.92
CA ALA A 102 -3.20 19.31 -5.20
C ALA A 102 -4.06 20.29 -4.35
N PRO A 103 -3.65 20.60 -3.10
CA PRO A 103 -2.48 20.06 -2.38
C PRO A 103 -2.69 18.64 -1.85
N SER A 104 -1.64 17.81 -1.85
CA SER A 104 -1.66 16.43 -1.38
C SER A 104 -0.38 16.08 -0.64
N TYR A 105 -0.30 14.86 -0.09
CA TYR A 105 0.87 14.37 0.63
C TYR A 105 2.09 14.26 -0.30
N GLY A 106 3.21 14.88 0.09
CA GLY A 106 4.39 15.01 -0.77
C GLY A 106 5.04 13.68 -1.17
N MET A 107 4.85 12.60 -0.39
CA MET A 107 5.42 11.29 -0.71
C MET A 107 4.86 10.66 -1.98
N TYR A 108 3.68 11.06 -2.45
CA TYR A 108 3.18 10.58 -3.75
C TYR A 108 4.12 10.98 -4.89
N GLU A 109 4.55 12.24 -4.90
CA GLU A 109 5.49 12.77 -5.91
C GLU A 109 6.89 12.15 -5.77
N VAL A 110 7.38 12.03 -4.52
CA VAL A 110 8.69 11.44 -4.23
C VAL A 110 8.73 9.97 -4.64
N ALA A 111 7.73 9.20 -4.28
CA ALA A 111 7.66 7.78 -4.63
C ALA A 111 7.50 7.58 -6.15
N ALA A 112 6.74 8.44 -6.83
CA ALA A 112 6.64 8.43 -8.29
C ALA A 112 8.02 8.66 -8.94
N ALA A 113 8.75 9.70 -8.48
CA ALA A 113 10.08 10.00 -8.99
C ALA A 113 11.08 8.86 -8.75
N MET A 114 11.05 8.22 -7.57
CA MET A 114 11.91 7.05 -7.27
C MET A 114 11.62 5.86 -8.19
N ASN A 115 10.40 5.72 -8.67
CA ASN A 115 9.98 4.64 -9.55
C ASN A 115 10.00 5.01 -11.05
N ASP A 116 10.54 6.19 -11.41
CA ASP A 116 10.56 6.71 -12.79
C ASP A 116 9.15 6.81 -13.40
N ILE A 117 8.20 7.33 -12.60
CA ILE A 117 6.81 7.53 -13.00
C ILE A 117 6.55 9.04 -13.12
N GLU A 118 5.99 9.47 -14.24
CA GLU A 118 5.55 10.85 -14.42
C GLU A 118 4.46 11.19 -13.41
N PHE A 119 4.64 12.28 -12.64
CA PHE A 119 3.66 12.71 -11.64
C PHE A 119 2.94 13.98 -12.10
N ARG A 120 1.62 13.91 -12.19
CA ARG A 120 0.76 15.02 -12.60
C ARG A 120 -0.09 15.51 -11.45
N LYS A 121 -0.10 16.84 -11.22
CA LYS A 121 -0.93 17.48 -10.22
C LYS A 121 -2.18 18.05 -10.90
N ASP A 122 -3.36 17.63 -10.47
CA ASP A 122 -4.61 18.24 -10.90
C ASP A 122 -5.01 19.34 -9.92
N GLU A 123 -4.67 20.59 -10.28
CA GLU A 123 -4.97 21.79 -9.48
C GLU A 123 -6.42 22.29 -9.66
N ALA A 124 -7.09 21.89 -10.72
CA ALA A 124 -8.34 22.50 -11.14
C ALA A 124 -9.59 21.60 -11.00
N GLY A 125 -9.43 20.29 -10.99
CA GLY A 125 -10.55 19.35 -11.19
C GLY A 125 -11.47 19.21 -9.99
N PHE A 126 -10.97 19.34 -8.78
CA PHE A 126 -11.73 18.99 -7.57
C PHE A 126 -12.60 20.13 -7.03
N LEU A 127 -12.15 21.37 -7.18
CA LEU A 127 -12.89 22.55 -6.69
C LEU A 127 -14.07 22.96 -7.58
N ASN A 128 -14.10 22.53 -8.84
CA ASN A 128 -15.12 22.92 -9.83
C ASN A 128 -16.24 21.89 -10.02
N GLY A 129 -16.37 20.89 -9.16
CA GLY A 129 -17.53 19.97 -9.18
C GLY A 129 -17.58 18.98 -10.33
N HIS A 130 -16.55 18.90 -11.17
CA HIS A 130 -16.47 17.93 -12.28
C HIS A 130 -15.96 16.56 -11.84
N ARG A 131 -16.74 15.88 -11.00
CA ARG A 131 -16.44 14.48 -10.57
C ARG A 131 -16.49 13.46 -11.72
N GLY A 132 -16.89 13.85 -12.92
CA GLY A 132 -17.18 12.91 -14.02
C GLY A 132 -16.31 13.05 -15.26
N ASP A 133 -15.85 14.23 -15.62
CA ASP A 133 -15.37 14.49 -16.97
C ASP A 133 -13.83 14.55 -17.08
N ALA A 134 -13.10 14.96 -16.04
CA ALA A 134 -11.65 14.84 -16.01
C ALA A 134 -11.19 13.37 -15.97
N PHE A 135 -12.03 12.48 -15.45
CA PHE A 135 -11.82 11.02 -15.43
C PHE A 135 -12.00 10.35 -16.79
N ARG A 136 -12.70 10.99 -17.74
CA ARG A 136 -13.01 10.41 -19.06
C ARG A 136 -12.09 10.84 -20.19
N GLY A 137 -11.33 11.93 -19.99
CA GLY A 137 -10.51 12.51 -21.06
C GLY A 137 -9.12 11.94 -21.25
N GLY A 138 -8.61 11.11 -20.32
CA GLY A 138 -7.23 10.64 -20.31
C GLY A 138 -7.03 9.13 -20.46
N LEU A 139 -8.10 8.34 -20.53
CA LEU A 139 -8.02 6.88 -20.48
C LEU A 139 -7.66 6.18 -21.81
N GLN A 140 -7.24 6.90 -22.83
CA GLN A 140 -7.06 6.28 -24.17
C GLN A 140 -5.66 5.78 -24.46
N ASP A 141 -4.62 6.13 -23.69
CA ASP A 141 -3.26 5.61 -23.95
C ASP A 141 -2.46 5.44 -22.65
N LYS A 142 -2.28 4.16 -22.25
CA LYS A 142 -1.41 3.66 -21.17
C LYS A 142 -1.98 3.76 -19.76
N ALA A 143 -1.70 2.75 -18.94
CA ALA A 143 -2.22 2.56 -17.59
C ALA A 143 -2.01 3.78 -16.67
N ASP A 144 -3.02 4.62 -16.55
CA ASP A 144 -3.04 5.73 -15.60
C ASP A 144 -3.46 5.19 -14.23
N VAL A 145 -2.58 5.24 -13.24
CA VAL A 145 -2.92 4.92 -11.86
C VAL A 145 -3.39 6.19 -11.15
N HIS A 146 -4.67 6.24 -10.83
CA HIS A 146 -5.24 7.36 -10.09
C HIS A 146 -5.12 7.10 -8.58
N LEU A 147 -4.20 7.79 -7.94
CA LEU A 147 -4.06 7.77 -6.49
C LEU A 147 -5.01 8.81 -5.88
N LEU A 148 -6.24 8.41 -5.61
CA LEU A 148 -7.16 9.19 -4.79
C LEU A 148 -6.92 8.86 -3.32
N ALA A 149 -6.00 9.57 -2.67
CA ALA A 149 -5.88 9.53 -1.23
C ALA A 149 -6.59 10.75 -0.63
N GLU A 150 -7.78 10.54 -0.11
CA GLU A 150 -8.38 11.49 0.82
C GLU A 150 -7.60 11.41 2.13
N GLN A 151 -6.84 12.46 2.46
CA GLN A 151 -6.44 12.66 3.85
C GLN A 151 -7.70 13.04 4.62
N PRO A 152 -8.00 12.39 5.76
CA PRO A 152 -9.09 12.83 6.60
C PRO A 152 -8.80 14.28 6.99
N ASP A 153 -9.75 15.18 6.75
CA ASP A 153 -9.70 16.58 7.12
C ASP A 153 -9.08 16.73 8.51
N ARG A 154 -7.90 17.31 8.59
CA ARG A 154 -7.41 17.88 9.83
C ARG A 154 -8.36 19.05 10.12
N LYS A 155 -9.43 18.79 10.83
CA LYS A 155 -10.19 19.85 11.48
C LYS A 155 -9.19 20.61 12.32
N LEU A 156 -8.86 21.82 11.89
CA LEU A 156 -8.16 22.78 12.71
C LEU A 156 -9.01 22.95 13.97
N VAL A 157 -8.54 22.37 15.07
CA VAL A 157 -9.12 22.65 16.40
C VAL A 157 -8.72 24.08 16.70
N PRO A 158 -9.66 25.04 16.78
CA PRO A 158 -9.32 26.40 17.13
C PRO A 158 -8.85 26.41 18.59
N GLY A 159 -7.61 26.83 18.82
CA GLY A 159 -7.12 27.19 20.13
C GLY A 159 -6.59 26.05 21.01
N GLY A 160 -5.39 25.63 20.77
CA GLY A 160 -4.58 24.84 21.71
C GLY A 160 -3.16 25.38 21.74
N ALA A 161 -2.80 25.95 22.87
CA ALA A 161 -1.56 26.63 23.14
C ALA A 161 -0.32 25.83 22.73
N ASP A 162 0.59 26.51 22.07
CA ASP A 162 1.99 26.23 21.86
C ASP A 162 2.63 25.67 23.15
N ARG A 163 2.90 24.36 23.20
CA ARG A 163 3.78 23.77 24.20
C ARG A 163 5.11 23.50 23.54
N GLY A 164 5.99 24.51 23.69
CA GLY A 164 7.38 24.38 23.32
C GLY A 164 8.01 23.17 23.98
N TYR A 165 8.68 22.35 23.20
CA TYR A 165 9.66 21.38 23.66
C TYR A 165 11.03 22.07 23.61
N SER A 166 11.55 22.39 24.79
CA SER A 166 12.97 22.69 25.03
C SER A 166 13.76 21.39 25.09
#